data_127cc1551400db0e9a2386f112d5352b
#
_entry.id   127cc1551400db0e9a2386f112d5352b
#
_cell.length_a   1.000
_cell.length_b   1.000
_cell.length_c   1.000
_cell.angle_alpha   90.00
_cell.angle_beta   90.00
_cell.angle_gamma   90.00
#
_symmetry.space_group_name_H-M   'P 1'
#
loop_
_entity.id
_entity.type
_entity.pdbx_description
1 polymer ?
#
loop_
_entity_poly.entity_id
_entity_poly.type
_entity_poly.pdbx_seq_one_letter_code
_entity_poly.pdbx_strand_id
1 'polypeptide(L)'
;MKAIVLAAGKGKRLNSEKAHLPKVMREAAGRTLLSYVLENISFIPHEDTVIVVGYMADTVKAAFPGDYKFVMQTEQLGTGHATSMAKDELAGYTGDVLVCFGDMPLFKQETFKELFRKHAADGNAVTLLTAMTEVPPAYGRIIRDENG
;
A
#
# COMPACT_ATOMS: atom_id res chain seq x y z
N MET A 1 -5.95 -3.72 14.36
CA MET A 1 -5.93 -3.25 12.96
C MET A 1 -4.49 -3.27 12.48
N LYS A 2 -4.21 -3.86 11.29
CA LYS A 2 -2.86 -3.90 10.71
C LYS A 2 -2.85 -3.27 9.33
N ALA A 3 -1.68 -2.90 8.83
CA ALA A 3 -1.51 -2.37 7.47
C ALA A 3 -0.45 -3.15 6.69
N ILE A 4 -0.67 -3.29 5.39
CA ILE A 4 0.30 -3.74 4.41
C ILE A 4 0.50 -2.61 3.40
N VAL A 5 1.72 -2.07 3.32
CA VAL A 5 2.08 -1.01 2.38
C VAL A 5 2.92 -1.60 1.25
N LEU A 6 2.39 -1.55 0.03
CA LEU A 6 3.06 -2.12 -1.15
C LEU A 6 4.09 -1.13 -1.71
N ALA A 7 5.36 -1.40 -1.51
CA ALA A 7 6.50 -0.55 -1.87
C ALA A 7 7.57 -1.27 -2.73
N ALA A 8 7.25 -2.45 -3.29
CA ALA A 8 8.22 -3.29 -4.00
C ALA A 8 8.46 -2.90 -5.47
N GLY A 9 7.64 -2.01 -6.03
CA GLY A 9 7.61 -1.70 -7.46
C GLY A 9 8.86 -1.00 -7.98
N LYS A 10 9.36 -1.44 -9.15
CA LYS A 10 10.52 -0.83 -9.85
C LYS A 10 10.25 0.57 -10.43
N GLY A 11 9.00 0.94 -10.65
CA GLY A 11 8.65 2.27 -11.18
C GLY A 11 9.14 2.53 -12.62
N LYS A 12 8.99 1.56 -13.52
CA LYS A 12 9.46 1.65 -14.92
C LYS A 12 9.00 2.92 -15.64
N ARG A 13 7.74 3.33 -15.44
CA ARG A 13 7.16 4.55 -16.06
C ARG A 13 7.79 5.86 -15.58
N LEU A 14 8.39 5.87 -14.40
CA LEU A 14 9.05 7.05 -13.80
C LEU A 14 10.58 7.03 -13.98
N ASN A 15 11.12 6.17 -14.87
CA ASN A 15 12.56 6.03 -15.06
C ASN A 15 13.34 5.80 -13.75
N SER A 16 12.75 5.09 -12.79
CA SER A 16 13.36 4.86 -11.48
C SER A 16 14.69 4.10 -11.58
N GLU A 17 14.86 3.23 -12.58
CA GLU A 17 16.12 2.55 -12.85
C GLU A 17 17.24 3.53 -13.21
N LYS A 18 16.98 4.54 -14.07
CA LYS A 18 17.98 5.59 -14.42
C LYS A 18 18.32 6.50 -13.25
N ALA A 19 17.35 6.71 -12.36
CA ALA A 19 17.56 7.55 -11.18
C ALA A 19 18.15 6.78 -9.99
N HIS A 20 18.35 5.46 -10.11
CA HIS A 20 18.79 4.60 -9.01
C HIS A 20 18.01 4.85 -7.71
N LEU A 21 16.67 4.97 -7.84
CA LEU A 21 15.80 5.28 -6.72
C LEU A 21 14.46 4.52 -6.85
N PRO A 22 14.00 3.81 -5.82
CA PRO A 22 12.68 3.17 -5.84
C PRO A 22 11.57 4.19 -6.08
N LYS A 23 10.49 3.80 -6.77
CA LYS A 23 9.36 4.70 -7.05
C LYS A 23 8.85 5.40 -5.80
N VAL A 24 8.70 4.66 -4.71
CA VAL A 24 8.18 5.15 -3.43
C VAL A 24 9.09 6.16 -2.73
N MET A 25 10.38 6.17 -3.11
CA MET A 25 11.38 7.12 -2.61
C MET A 25 11.50 8.39 -3.45
N ARG A 26 10.72 8.53 -4.53
CA ARG A 26 10.59 9.80 -5.25
C ARG A 26 9.99 10.85 -4.34
N GLU A 27 10.49 12.07 -4.49
CA GLU A 27 10.06 13.19 -3.66
C GLU A 27 9.01 14.06 -4.38
N ALA A 28 8.06 14.51 -3.56
CA ALA A 28 7.14 15.59 -3.91
C ALA A 28 7.17 16.60 -2.75
N ALA A 29 7.35 17.86 -3.04
CA ALA A 29 7.47 18.93 -2.02
C ALA A 29 8.49 18.61 -0.91
N GLY A 30 9.66 18.04 -1.27
CA GLY A 30 10.75 17.74 -0.34
C GLY A 30 10.56 16.52 0.56
N ARG A 31 9.56 15.69 0.30
CA ARG A 31 9.28 14.48 1.08
C ARG A 31 9.04 13.30 0.14
N THR A 32 9.43 12.09 0.54
CA THR A 32 9.21 10.88 -0.25
C THR A 32 7.72 10.53 -0.35
N LEU A 33 7.30 9.89 -1.45
CA LEU A 33 5.92 9.45 -1.62
C LEU A 33 5.50 8.51 -0.47
N LEU A 34 6.41 7.61 -0.07
CA LEU A 34 6.14 6.68 1.02
C LEU A 34 5.93 7.39 2.36
N SER A 35 6.68 8.48 2.65
CA SER A 35 6.50 9.22 3.91
C SER A 35 5.11 9.83 4.04
N TYR A 36 4.53 10.32 2.96
CA TYR A 36 3.14 10.80 2.96
C TYR A 36 2.15 9.67 3.23
N VAL A 37 2.36 8.51 2.59
CA VAL A 37 1.47 7.36 2.80
C VAL A 37 1.52 6.90 4.25
N LEU A 38 2.72 6.75 4.83
CA LEU A 38 2.90 6.33 6.22
C LEU A 38 2.29 7.33 7.21
N GLU A 39 2.42 8.64 6.94
CA GLU A 39 1.76 9.67 7.75
C GLU A 39 0.23 9.56 7.66
N ASN A 40 -0.31 9.31 6.47
CA ASN A 40 -1.76 9.18 6.26
C ASN A 40 -2.37 7.94 6.92
N ILE A 41 -1.56 6.92 7.22
CA ILE A 41 -1.98 5.74 7.97
C ILE A 41 -1.43 5.70 9.41
N SER A 42 -0.91 6.80 9.94
CA SER A 42 -0.27 6.88 11.27
C SER A 42 -1.19 6.57 12.46
N PHE A 43 -2.48 6.41 12.23
CA PHE A 43 -3.42 5.88 13.22
C PHE A 43 -3.29 4.34 13.41
N ILE A 44 -2.50 3.67 12.57
CA ILE A 44 -2.07 2.28 12.74
C ILE A 44 -0.62 2.32 13.26
N PRO A 45 -0.30 1.66 14.38
CA PRO A 45 1.06 1.63 14.94
C PRO A 45 2.11 1.11 13.95
N HIS A 46 3.35 1.56 14.08
CA HIS A 46 4.44 1.13 13.21
C HIS A 46 4.68 -0.38 13.28
N GLU A 47 4.63 -0.96 14.47
CA GLU A 47 4.76 -2.40 14.73
C GLU A 47 3.64 -3.24 14.11
N ASP A 48 2.50 -2.63 13.80
CA ASP A 48 1.37 -3.23 13.09
C ASP A 48 1.38 -2.94 11.58
N THR A 49 2.41 -2.25 11.09
CA THR A 49 2.55 -1.88 9.67
C THR A 49 3.66 -2.70 9.01
N VAL A 50 3.27 -3.50 8.01
CA VAL A 50 4.18 -4.29 7.18
C VAL A 50 4.44 -3.56 5.86
N ILE A 51 5.69 -3.25 5.57
CA ILE A 51 6.11 -2.61 4.31
C ILE A 51 6.70 -3.69 3.40
N VAL A 52 6.03 -3.96 2.29
CA VAL A 52 6.51 -4.91 1.28
C VAL A 52 7.50 -4.18 0.37
N VAL A 53 8.76 -4.54 0.46
CA VAL A 53 9.87 -3.96 -0.31
C VAL A 53 10.38 -4.93 -1.38
N GLY A 54 11.08 -4.42 -2.37
CA GLY A 54 11.65 -5.22 -3.46
C GLY A 54 12.85 -4.53 -4.08
N TYR A 55 12.66 -3.82 -5.18
CA TYR A 55 13.74 -3.07 -5.83
C TYR A 55 14.37 -2.07 -4.86
N MET A 56 15.70 -2.17 -4.66
CA MET A 56 16.47 -1.33 -3.73
C MET A 56 15.89 -1.29 -2.31
N ALA A 57 15.50 -2.45 -1.79
CA ALA A 57 14.88 -2.58 -0.47
C ALA A 57 15.66 -1.91 0.65
N ASP A 58 17.00 -1.99 0.62
CA ASP A 58 17.86 -1.42 1.66
C ASP A 58 17.78 0.12 1.71
N THR A 59 17.59 0.77 0.57
CA THR A 59 17.36 2.23 0.51
C THR A 59 16.03 2.59 1.20
N VAL A 60 14.99 1.79 1.00
CA VAL A 60 13.70 2.04 1.66
C VAL A 60 13.82 1.78 3.17
N LYS A 61 14.41 0.66 3.58
CA LYS A 61 14.59 0.30 4.99
C LYS A 61 15.40 1.35 5.75
N ALA A 62 16.49 1.84 5.16
CA ALA A 62 17.36 2.85 5.76
C ALA A 62 16.65 4.22 5.96
N ALA A 63 15.71 4.56 5.07
CA ALA A 63 14.97 5.82 5.13
C ALA A 63 13.84 5.83 6.17
N PHE A 64 13.38 4.66 6.60
CA PHE A 64 12.29 4.51 7.56
C PHE A 64 12.73 3.63 8.74
N PRO A 65 13.62 4.15 9.60
CA PRO A 65 14.01 3.46 10.82
C PRO A 65 12.83 3.41 11.80
N GLY A 66 12.80 2.41 12.66
CA GLY A 66 11.77 2.21 13.68
C GLY A 66 11.19 0.80 13.62
N ASP A 67 9.99 0.63 14.19
CA ASP A 67 9.39 -0.67 14.43
C ASP A 67 8.58 -1.21 13.24
N TYR A 68 8.73 -0.63 12.04
CA TYR A 68 8.10 -1.17 10.84
C TYR A 68 8.62 -2.57 10.53
N LYS A 69 7.72 -3.45 10.12
CA LYS A 69 8.08 -4.76 9.61
C LYS A 69 8.31 -4.69 8.11
N PHE A 70 9.44 -5.22 7.66
CA PHE A 70 9.79 -5.25 6.23
C PHE A 70 9.79 -6.67 5.71
N VAL A 71 9.02 -6.94 4.67
CA VAL A 71 9.03 -8.21 3.96
C VAL A 71 9.48 -8.02 2.51
N MET A 72 10.23 -8.98 1.99
CA MET A 72 10.83 -8.90 0.66
C MET A 72 9.93 -9.55 -0.39
N GLN A 73 9.60 -8.81 -1.45
CA GLN A 73 9.10 -9.38 -2.69
C GLN A 73 10.27 -9.57 -3.67
N THR A 74 10.78 -10.78 -3.77
CA THR A 74 11.91 -11.10 -4.65
C THR A 74 11.52 -11.12 -6.12
N GLU A 75 10.36 -11.65 -6.43
CA GLU A 75 9.81 -11.73 -7.78
C GLU A 75 8.60 -10.82 -7.91
N GLN A 76 8.57 -9.98 -8.96
CA GLN A 76 7.50 -8.99 -9.13
C GLN A 76 6.33 -9.56 -9.94
N LEU A 77 5.58 -10.47 -9.33
CA LEU A 77 4.44 -11.17 -9.93
C LEU A 77 3.09 -10.43 -9.74
N GLY A 78 3.15 -9.15 -9.41
CA GLY A 78 1.97 -8.29 -9.25
C GLY A 78 1.62 -7.99 -7.81
N THR A 79 0.53 -7.21 -7.63
CA THR A 79 0.10 -6.68 -6.32
C THR A 79 -0.43 -7.75 -5.38
N GLY A 80 -1.17 -8.75 -5.89
CA GLY A 80 -1.64 -9.88 -5.09
C GLY A 80 -0.47 -10.69 -4.50
N HIS A 81 0.56 -10.96 -5.33
CA HIS A 81 1.79 -11.60 -4.86
C HIS A 81 2.51 -10.73 -3.81
N ALA A 82 2.62 -9.41 -4.04
CA ALA A 82 3.22 -8.51 -3.05
C ALA A 82 2.47 -8.57 -1.71
N THR A 83 1.14 -8.56 -1.73
CA THR A 83 0.32 -8.67 -0.53
C THR A 83 0.55 -10.01 0.18
N SER A 84 0.66 -11.12 -0.55
CA SER A 84 0.88 -12.45 0.04
C SER A 84 2.23 -12.60 0.75
N MET A 85 3.23 -11.75 0.43
CA MET A 85 4.51 -11.75 1.14
C MET A 85 4.37 -11.37 2.63
N ALA A 86 3.31 -10.67 3.00
CA ALA A 86 3.04 -10.31 4.40
C ALA A 86 2.30 -11.42 5.19
N LYS A 87 2.03 -12.58 4.59
CA LYS A 87 1.22 -13.65 5.19
C LYS A 87 1.73 -14.09 6.56
N ASP A 88 3.03 -14.27 6.70
CA ASP A 88 3.62 -14.78 7.94
C ASP A 88 3.54 -13.74 9.07
N GLU A 89 3.61 -12.43 8.74
CA GLU A 89 3.44 -11.33 9.68
C GLU A 89 1.98 -11.16 10.18
N LEU A 90 1.06 -11.79 9.46
CA LEU A 90 -0.37 -11.81 9.81
C LEU A 90 -0.80 -13.15 10.43
N ALA A 91 0.11 -14.08 10.66
CA ALA A 91 -0.23 -15.40 11.20
C ALA A 91 -0.97 -15.28 12.55
N GLY A 92 -2.15 -15.89 12.65
CA GLY A 92 -2.98 -15.83 13.85
C GLY A 92 -3.72 -14.51 14.07
N TYR A 93 -3.53 -13.50 13.20
CA TYR A 93 -4.29 -12.26 13.30
C TYR A 93 -5.67 -12.39 12.65
N THR A 94 -6.72 -12.00 13.37
CA THR A 94 -8.14 -12.13 12.96
C THR A 94 -8.85 -10.79 12.75
N GLY A 95 -8.14 -9.68 12.91
CA GLY A 95 -8.72 -8.35 12.74
C GLY A 95 -8.57 -7.83 11.30
N ASP A 96 -9.02 -6.61 11.09
CA ASP A 96 -9.01 -5.96 9.77
C ASP A 96 -7.60 -5.58 9.33
N VAL A 97 -7.34 -5.70 8.03
CA VAL A 97 -6.07 -5.37 7.40
C VAL A 97 -6.28 -4.36 6.28
N LEU A 98 -5.62 -3.20 6.38
CA LEU A 98 -5.52 -2.24 5.29
C LEU A 98 -4.44 -2.69 4.31
N VAL A 99 -4.75 -2.77 3.02
CA VAL A 99 -3.75 -2.89 1.96
C VAL A 99 -3.72 -1.59 1.16
N CYS A 100 -2.59 -0.90 1.14
CA CYS A 100 -2.43 0.35 0.40
C CYS A 100 -1.11 0.40 -0.39
N PHE A 101 -1.04 1.35 -1.32
CA PHE A 101 0.13 1.52 -2.19
C PHE A 101 1.04 2.63 -1.67
N GLY A 102 2.34 2.34 -1.53
CA GLY A 102 3.34 3.29 -1.04
C GLY A 102 3.64 4.48 -1.98
N ASP A 103 3.06 4.48 -3.17
CA ASP A 103 3.22 5.52 -4.20
C ASP A 103 1.95 6.37 -4.43
N MET A 104 0.96 6.27 -3.54
CA MET A 104 -0.31 7.02 -3.63
C MET A 104 -0.44 8.02 -2.46
N PRO A 105 0.32 9.14 -2.45
CA PRO A 105 0.46 10.04 -1.31
C PRO A 105 -0.76 10.93 -1.07
N LEU A 106 -1.71 11.01 -2.02
CA LEU A 106 -2.80 11.98 -1.97
C LEU A 106 -4.07 11.47 -1.26
N PHE A 107 -4.10 10.20 -0.84
CA PHE A 107 -5.17 9.71 0.02
C PHE A 107 -5.00 10.28 1.43
N LYS A 108 -6.06 10.88 1.94
CA LYS A 108 -6.07 11.46 3.28
C LYS A 108 -6.34 10.40 4.35
N GLN A 109 -5.90 10.67 5.56
CA GLN A 109 -6.15 9.79 6.71
C GLN A 109 -7.66 9.53 6.91
N GLU A 110 -8.48 10.56 6.71
CA GLU A 110 -9.94 10.47 6.84
C GLU A 110 -10.55 9.47 5.85
N THR A 111 -9.99 9.38 4.63
CA THR A 111 -10.44 8.40 3.63
C THR A 111 -10.22 6.97 4.12
N PHE A 112 -9.06 6.68 4.70
CA PHE A 112 -8.78 5.36 5.26
C PHE A 112 -9.64 5.05 6.47
N LYS A 113 -9.83 6.01 7.37
CA LYS A 113 -10.71 5.85 8.54
C LYS A 113 -12.16 5.58 8.13
N GLU A 114 -12.65 6.29 7.12
CA GLU A 114 -14.00 6.09 6.59
C GLU A 114 -14.14 4.71 5.91
N LEU A 115 -13.11 4.25 5.19
CA LEU A 115 -13.07 2.92 4.60
C LEU A 115 -13.24 1.83 5.67
N PHE A 116 -12.51 1.93 6.79
CA PHE A 116 -12.65 1.01 7.92
C PHE A 116 -14.03 1.10 8.57
N ARG A 117 -14.52 2.32 8.82
CA ARG A 117 -15.84 2.51 9.41
C ARG A 117 -16.92 1.83 8.60
N LYS A 118 -16.87 2.00 7.28
CA LYS A 118 -17.82 1.39 6.36
C LYS A 118 -17.65 -0.13 6.30
N HIS A 119 -16.42 -0.63 6.27
CA HIS A 119 -16.11 -2.05 6.30
C HIS A 119 -16.75 -2.75 7.51
N ALA A 120 -16.54 -2.18 8.70
CA ALA A 120 -17.08 -2.72 9.94
C ALA A 120 -18.62 -2.61 10.01
N ALA A 121 -19.18 -1.48 9.57
CA ALA A 121 -20.63 -1.25 9.62
C ALA A 121 -21.41 -2.20 8.70
N ASP A 122 -20.84 -2.49 7.51
CA ASP A 122 -21.48 -3.33 6.51
C ASP A 122 -21.17 -4.84 6.71
N GLY A 123 -20.25 -5.18 7.62
CA GLY A 123 -19.82 -6.57 7.89
C GLY A 123 -19.17 -7.23 6.67
N ASN A 124 -18.50 -6.47 5.82
CA ASN A 124 -17.93 -6.98 4.57
C ASN A 124 -16.68 -7.85 4.81
N ALA A 125 -16.49 -8.87 3.98
CA ALA A 125 -15.22 -9.60 3.94
C ALA A 125 -14.11 -8.79 3.26
N VAL A 126 -14.46 -7.96 2.26
CA VAL A 126 -13.54 -7.05 1.54
C VAL A 126 -14.27 -5.75 1.22
N THR A 127 -13.59 -4.62 1.41
CA THR A 127 -14.08 -3.30 1.00
C THR A 127 -13.02 -2.62 0.14
N LEU A 128 -13.41 -2.11 -1.01
CA LEU A 128 -12.51 -1.47 -1.96
C LEU A 128 -12.80 0.02 -2.09
N LEU A 129 -11.75 0.82 -2.13
CA LEU A 129 -11.85 2.22 -2.54
C LEU A 129 -11.81 2.30 -4.08
N THR A 130 -12.86 2.85 -4.67
CA THR A 130 -13.00 2.98 -6.13
C THR A 130 -13.28 4.43 -6.52
N ALA A 131 -13.11 4.74 -7.80
CA ALA A 131 -13.44 6.04 -8.35
C ALA A 131 -14.23 5.88 -9.65
N MET A 132 -15.19 6.77 -9.85
CA MET A 132 -15.86 6.94 -11.15
C MET A 132 -15.03 7.88 -12.02
N THR A 133 -14.88 7.55 -13.29
CA THR A 133 -14.14 8.38 -14.25
C THR A 133 -14.81 8.30 -15.63
N GLU A 134 -14.89 9.43 -16.31
CA GLU A 134 -15.45 9.51 -17.66
C GLU A 134 -14.53 8.82 -18.70
N VAL A 135 -13.23 9.04 -18.57
CA VAL A 135 -12.21 8.40 -19.41
C VAL A 135 -11.47 7.39 -18.57
N PRO A 136 -11.80 6.10 -18.72
CA PRO A 136 -11.20 5.08 -17.87
C PRO A 136 -9.71 4.91 -18.22
N PRO A 137 -8.78 5.18 -17.27
CA PRO A 137 -7.37 4.87 -17.45
C PRO A 137 -7.16 3.35 -17.50
N ALA A 138 -5.92 2.90 -17.74
CA ALA A 138 -5.58 1.47 -17.75
C ALA A 138 -5.52 0.88 -16.32
N TYR A 139 -6.59 1.06 -15.54
CA TYR A 139 -6.78 0.49 -14.21
C TYR A 139 -7.73 -0.71 -14.25
N GLY A 140 -7.77 -1.47 -13.17
CA GLY A 140 -8.77 -2.51 -12.98
C GLY A 140 -10.19 -1.94 -13.04
N ARG A 141 -11.13 -2.80 -13.39
CA ARG A 141 -12.57 -2.47 -13.47
C ARG A 141 -13.30 -3.25 -12.39
N ILE A 142 -14.28 -2.58 -11.77
CA ILE A 142 -15.26 -3.28 -10.96
C ILE A 142 -16.38 -3.71 -11.92
N ILE A 143 -16.53 -5.01 -12.05
CA ILE A 143 -17.62 -5.62 -12.83
C ILE A 143 -18.59 -6.21 -11.82
N ARG A 144 -19.86 -5.87 -11.95
CA ARG A 144 -20.94 -6.41 -11.10
C ARG A 144 -21.77 -7.35 -11.93
N ASP A 145 -22.23 -8.42 -11.31
CA ASP A 145 -23.23 -9.31 -11.91
C ASP A 145 -24.65 -8.73 -11.77
N GLU A 146 -25.65 -9.50 -12.16
CA GLU A 146 -27.07 -9.09 -12.09
C GLU A 146 -27.60 -8.88 -10.66
N ASN A 147 -26.86 -9.34 -9.66
CA ASN A 147 -27.21 -9.18 -8.25
C ASN A 147 -26.47 -8.01 -7.56
N GLY A 148 -25.60 -7.32 -8.26
CA GLY A 148 -24.87 -6.12 -7.81
C GLY A 148 -23.39 -6.31 -7.49
#